data_3c10ec40bca70e59d6d475202dbe6472
#
_entry.id   3c10ec40bca70e59d6d475202dbe6472
#
_cell.length_a   1.000
_cell.length_b   1.000
_cell.length_c   1.000
_cell.angle_alpha   90.00
_cell.angle_beta   90.00
_cell.angle_gamma   90.00
#
_symmetry.space_group_name_H-M   'P 1'
#
loop_
_entity.id
_entity.type
_entity.pdbx_description
1 polymer ?
#
loop_
_entity_poly.entity_id
_entity_poly.type
_entity_poly.pdbx_seq_one_letter_code
_entity_poly.pdbx_strand_id
1 'polypeptide(L)'
;MKEPVFTGAATAVVTPFRNGEIDFPAFEHILAQQLEAGIRAIVVCGTTGEASTLTPEERALLISHAVAYCAGRCKIIAGVGTNNTAQSVRYAKQAAEAGADALLAVTPYYNKASQEGLAVHYFTIANATSRSEERR
;
A
#
# COMPACT_ATOMS: atom_id res chain seq x y z
N MET A 1 -20.86 13.96 3.27
CA MET A 1 -19.42 13.75 2.94
C MET A 1 -18.94 12.56 3.72
N LYS A 2 -18.15 11.66 3.09
CA LYS A 2 -17.45 10.61 3.86
C LYS A 2 -16.32 11.26 4.65
N GLU A 3 -16.11 10.83 5.88
CA GLU A 3 -14.96 11.27 6.65
C GLU A 3 -13.66 10.80 5.96
N PRO A 4 -12.60 11.62 5.94
CA PRO A 4 -11.32 11.23 5.39
C PRO A 4 -10.71 10.07 6.20
N VAL A 5 -10.01 9.16 5.52
CA VAL A 5 -9.33 8.03 6.17
C VAL A 5 -8.31 8.52 7.21
N PHE A 6 -7.64 9.63 6.90
CA PHE A 6 -6.75 10.34 7.82
C PHE A 6 -6.65 11.82 7.45
N THR A 7 -6.12 12.62 8.36
CA THR A 7 -5.73 14.01 8.14
C THR A 7 -4.30 14.21 8.63
N GLY A 8 -3.54 15.08 7.95
CA GLY A 8 -2.13 15.33 8.27
C GLY A 8 -1.18 14.75 7.25
N ALA A 9 0.05 14.44 7.67
CA ALA A 9 1.08 13.93 6.78
C ALA A 9 1.03 12.40 6.63
N ALA A 10 1.31 11.94 5.42
CA ALA A 10 1.57 10.54 5.11
C ALA A 10 2.99 10.41 4.54
N THR A 11 3.69 9.34 4.91
CA THR A 11 5.03 9.03 4.39
C THR A 11 5.06 7.69 3.69
N ALA A 12 5.79 7.61 2.59
CA ALA A 12 6.13 6.36 1.94
C ALA A 12 7.45 5.83 2.53
N VAL A 13 7.45 4.60 2.99
CA VAL A 13 8.62 3.97 3.61
C VAL A 13 9.33 3.02 2.68
N VAL A 14 10.65 2.89 2.88
CA VAL A 14 11.48 1.90 2.18
C VAL A 14 11.24 0.50 2.74
N THR A 15 11.59 -0.51 1.95
CA THR A 15 11.64 -1.90 2.39
C THR A 15 13.09 -2.28 2.63
N PRO A 16 13.54 -2.45 3.88
CA PRO A 16 14.91 -2.85 4.15
C PRO A 16 15.11 -4.34 3.90
N PHE A 17 16.25 -4.67 3.32
CA PHE A 17 16.67 -6.05 3.05
C PHE A 17 17.99 -6.35 3.74
N ARG A 18 18.15 -7.60 4.15
CA ARG A 18 19.42 -8.16 4.66
C ARG A 18 19.61 -9.56 4.09
N ASN A 19 20.72 -9.77 3.40
CA ASN A 19 21.05 -11.06 2.78
C ASN A 19 19.95 -11.59 1.82
N GLY A 20 19.27 -10.68 1.10
CA GLY A 20 18.21 -11.04 0.16
C GLY A 20 16.82 -11.27 0.77
N GLU A 21 16.68 -11.14 2.06
CA GLU A 21 15.41 -11.26 2.78
C GLU A 21 14.99 -9.92 3.41
N ILE A 22 13.71 -9.73 3.69
CA ILE A 22 13.22 -8.54 4.38
C ILE A 22 13.78 -8.48 5.80
N ASP A 23 14.41 -7.36 6.15
CA ASP A 23 14.90 -7.08 7.50
C ASP A 23 13.75 -6.46 8.33
N PHE A 24 12.92 -7.30 8.95
CA PHE A 24 11.82 -6.83 9.78
C PHE A 24 12.23 -5.99 10.99
N PRO A 25 13.33 -6.28 11.72
CA PRO A 25 13.82 -5.39 12.78
C PRO A 25 14.13 -3.97 12.26
N ALA A 26 14.79 -3.85 11.10
CA ALA A 26 15.04 -2.55 10.48
C ALA A 26 13.75 -1.88 10.02
N PHE A 27 12.80 -2.65 9.51
CA PHE A 27 11.48 -2.14 9.10
C PHE A 27 10.69 -1.58 10.31
N GLU A 28 10.67 -2.29 11.43
CA GLU A 28 10.06 -1.81 12.68
C GLU A 28 10.69 -0.52 13.17
N HIS A 29 12.02 -0.38 13.06
CA HIS A 29 12.71 0.85 13.43
C HIS A 29 12.24 2.03 12.57
N ILE A 30 12.08 1.82 11.25
CA ILE A 30 11.53 2.82 10.34
C ILE A 30 10.11 3.21 10.75
N LEU A 31 9.24 2.23 11.03
CA LEU A 31 7.87 2.48 11.47
C LEU A 31 7.83 3.27 12.80
N ALA A 32 8.68 2.89 13.76
CA ALA A 32 8.80 3.59 15.04
C ALA A 32 9.16 5.06 14.85
N GLN A 33 10.13 5.37 14.02
CA GLN A 33 10.53 6.76 13.71
C GLN A 33 9.37 7.57 13.13
N GLN A 34 8.56 6.98 12.25
CA GLN A 34 7.39 7.66 11.68
C GLN A 34 6.33 7.95 12.76
N LEU A 35 6.08 6.99 13.63
CA LEU A 35 5.13 7.14 14.74
C LEU A 35 5.59 8.23 15.73
N GLU A 36 6.86 8.25 16.10
CA GLU A 36 7.48 9.26 16.97
C GLU A 36 7.40 10.66 16.36
N ALA A 37 7.55 10.76 15.03
CA ALA A 37 7.42 12.01 14.28
C ALA A 37 5.96 12.49 14.13
N GLY A 38 4.98 11.73 14.61
CA GLY A 38 3.56 12.08 14.53
C GLY A 38 2.94 11.89 13.14
N ILE A 39 3.53 11.04 12.29
CA ILE A 39 2.98 10.71 10.98
C ILE A 39 1.63 9.99 11.14
N ARG A 40 0.64 10.41 10.35
CA ARG A 40 -0.75 9.95 10.48
C ARG A 40 -1.09 8.78 9.57
N ALA A 41 -0.33 8.58 8.49
CA ALA A 41 -0.47 7.45 7.59
C ALA A 41 0.90 7.04 7.03
N ILE A 42 1.09 5.74 6.82
CA ILE A 42 2.32 5.17 6.25
C ILE A 42 1.95 4.37 5.01
N VAL A 43 2.62 4.68 3.89
CA VAL A 43 2.48 3.94 2.64
C VAL A 43 3.52 2.83 2.62
N VAL A 44 3.03 1.59 2.56
CA VAL A 44 3.83 0.36 2.46
C VAL A 44 3.66 -0.23 1.05
N CYS A 45 4.70 -0.79 0.50
CA CYS A 45 4.70 -1.34 -0.86
C CYS A 45 4.34 -0.32 -1.95
N GLY A 46 4.66 0.96 -1.74
CA GLY A 46 4.67 1.96 -2.79
C GLY A 46 5.96 1.89 -3.62
N THR A 47 6.16 2.85 -4.53
CA THR A 47 7.40 2.93 -5.33
C THR A 47 8.64 3.07 -4.44
N THR A 48 8.57 3.88 -3.39
CA THR A 48 9.65 4.03 -2.40
C THR A 48 10.00 2.70 -1.71
N GLY A 49 9.01 1.84 -1.50
CA GLY A 49 9.18 0.51 -0.91
C GLY A 49 9.58 -0.57 -1.92
N GLU A 50 10.01 -0.20 -3.13
CA GLU A 50 10.50 -1.11 -4.18
C GLU A 50 9.48 -2.20 -4.56
N ALA A 51 8.20 -1.84 -4.60
CA ALA A 51 7.08 -2.75 -4.79
C ALA A 51 7.20 -3.66 -6.03
N SER A 52 7.88 -3.19 -7.09
CA SER A 52 8.08 -3.95 -8.33
C SER A 52 9.02 -5.15 -8.17
N THR A 53 9.85 -5.16 -7.15
CA THR A 53 10.82 -6.25 -6.88
C THR A 53 10.34 -7.22 -5.81
N LEU A 54 9.22 -6.92 -5.14
CA LEU A 54 8.64 -7.76 -4.09
C LEU A 54 7.77 -8.87 -4.66
N THR A 55 7.90 -10.05 -4.10
CA THR A 55 6.96 -11.15 -4.38
C THR A 55 5.58 -10.85 -3.75
N PRO A 56 4.50 -11.50 -4.21
CA PRO A 56 3.18 -11.38 -3.59
C PRO A 56 3.19 -11.70 -2.09
N GLU A 57 3.98 -12.69 -1.68
CA GLU A 57 4.13 -13.14 -0.30
C GLU A 57 4.84 -12.08 0.55
N GLU A 58 5.94 -11.52 0.06
CA GLU A 58 6.67 -10.43 0.73
C GLU A 58 5.79 -9.20 0.92
N ARG A 59 4.98 -8.85 -0.07
CA ARG A 59 4.02 -7.74 0.02
C ARG A 59 2.99 -7.98 1.12
N ALA A 60 2.40 -9.16 1.15
CA ALA A 60 1.41 -9.53 2.17
C ALA A 60 2.03 -9.49 3.58
N LEU A 61 3.24 -10.01 3.74
CA LEU A 61 3.98 -9.99 5.01
C LEU A 61 4.30 -8.57 5.48
N LEU A 62 4.79 -7.70 4.58
CA LEU A 62 5.11 -6.31 4.93
C LEU A 62 3.86 -5.54 5.39
N ILE A 63 2.75 -5.69 4.67
CA ILE A 63 1.51 -4.98 4.99
C ILE A 63 0.96 -5.49 6.33
N SER A 64 0.85 -6.80 6.53
CA SER A 64 0.35 -7.37 7.78
C SER A 64 1.25 -7.03 8.97
N HIS A 65 2.57 -7.01 8.77
CA HIS A 65 3.53 -6.63 9.79
C HIS A 65 3.38 -5.15 10.19
N ALA A 66 3.25 -4.26 9.22
CA ALA A 66 3.03 -2.84 9.48
C ALA A 66 1.71 -2.60 10.23
N VAL A 67 0.63 -3.27 9.82
CA VAL A 67 -0.68 -3.19 10.50
C VAL A 67 -0.56 -3.63 11.96
N ALA A 68 0.08 -4.76 12.20
CA ALA A 68 0.26 -5.31 13.55
C ALA A 68 1.16 -4.41 14.42
N TYR A 69 2.28 -3.95 13.87
CA TYR A 69 3.23 -3.10 14.60
C TYR A 69 2.63 -1.73 14.95
N CYS A 70 2.00 -1.08 13.99
CA CYS A 70 1.38 0.23 14.22
C CYS A 70 0.14 0.15 15.11
N ALA A 71 -0.58 -0.95 15.11
CA ALA A 71 -1.71 -1.25 16.02
C ALA A 71 -2.71 -0.08 16.13
N GLY A 72 -3.10 0.52 15.01
CA GLY A 72 -4.04 1.63 14.94
C GLY A 72 -3.48 3.02 15.31
N ARG A 73 -2.21 3.14 15.68
CA ARG A 73 -1.56 4.43 16.00
C ARG A 73 -1.40 5.34 14.79
N CYS A 74 -1.35 4.78 13.59
CA CYS A 74 -1.45 5.47 12.31
C CYS A 74 -2.20 4.59 11.30
N LYS A 75 -2.56 5.17 10.16
CA LYS A 75 -3.21 4.43 9.07
C LYS A 75 -2.17 3.77 8.17
N ILE A 76 -2.47 2.57 7.69
CA ILE A 76 -1.63 1.86 6.73
C ILE A 76 -2.27 1.92 5.34
N ILE A 77 -1.54 2.50 4.41
CA ILE A 77 -1.91 2.59 3.00
C ILE A 77 -1.06 1.58 2.24
N ALA A 78 -1.69 0.62 1.59
CA ALA A 78 -0.98 -0.39 0.81
C ALA A 78 -0.88 0.00 -0.67
N GLY A 79 0.32 -0.01 -1.21
CA GLY A 79 0.56 0.13 -2.65
C GLY A 79 0.12 -1.15 -3.36
N VAL A 80 -0.87 -1.06 -4.26
CA VAL A 80 -1.44 -2.22 -4.97
C VAL A 80 -1.40 -2.07 -6.49
N GLY A 81 -1.08 -0.87 -6.99
CA GLY A 81 -1.07 -0.56 -8.41
C GLY A 81 0.04 -1.27 -9.17
N THR A 82 -0.31 -1.82 -10.31
CA THR A 82 0.61 -2.37 -11.32
C THR A 82 0.08 -2.00 -12.71
N ASN A 83 0.82 -2.33 -13.75
CA ASN A 83 0.35 -2.24 -15.14
C ASN A 83 -0.47 -3.46 -15.60
N ASN A 84 -0.83 -4.35 -14.69
CA ASN A 84 -1.70 -5.50 -14.91
C ASN A 84 -2.90 -5.40 -13.95
N THR A 85 -4.08 -5.10 -14.48
CA THR A 85 -5.30 -4.91 -13.70
C THR A 85 -5.65 -6.10 -12.83
N ALA A 86 -5.54 -7.32 -13.38
CA ALA A 86 -5.84 -8.54 -12.63
C ALA A 86 -4.86 -8.75 -11.45
N GLN A 87 -3.59 -8.40 -11.63
CA GLN A 87 -2.59 -8.45 -10.56
C GLN A 87 -2.88 -7.40 -9.49
N SER A 88 -3.24 -6.18 -9.89
CA SER A 88 -3.62 -5.12 -8.96
C SER A 88 -4.84 -5.48 -8.13
N VAL A 89 -5.83 -6.15 -8.72
CA VAL A 89 -7.00 -6.69 -8.01
C VAL A 89 -6.59 -7.72 -6.96
N ARG A 90 -5.67 -8.64 -7.30
CA ARG A 90 -5.15 -9.62 -6.31
C ARG A 90 -4.45 -8.94 -5.15
N TYR A 91 -3.59 -7.96 -5.42
CA TYR A 91 -2.91 -7.19 -4.39
C TYR A 91 -3.87 -6.37 -3.53
N ALA A 92 -4.92 -5.79 -4.12
CA ALA A 92 -5.95 -5.08 -3.38
C ALA A 92 -6.67 -6.00 -2.38
N LYS A 93 -7.03 -7.21 -2.79
CA LYS A 93 -7.64 -8.22 -1.91
C LYS A 93 -6.70 -8.64 -0.78
N GLN A 94 -5.45 -8.96 -1.11
CA GLN A 94 -4.43 -9.30 -0.09
C GLN A 94 -4.24 -8.17 0.92
N ALA A 95 -4.14 -6.92 0.45
CA ALA A 95 -3.98 -5.76 1.33
C ALA A 95 -5.19 -5.58 2.26
N ALA A 96 -6.40 -5.76 1.75
CA ALA A 96 -7.62 -5.70 2.56
C ALA A 96 -7.66 -6.81 3.62
N GLU A 97 -7.29 -8.04 3.26
CA GLU A 97 -7.19 -9.18 4.18
C GLU A 97 -6.12 -8.95 5.23
N ALA A 98 -4.98 -8.35 4.86
CA ALA A 98 -3.91 -8.00 5.79
C ALA A 98 -4.26 -6.84 6.73
N GLY A 99 -5.38 -6.16 6.54
CA GLY A 99 -5.87 -5.11 7.42
C GLY A 99 -5.48 -3.68 7.03
N ALA A 100 -4.97 -3.43 5.83
CA ALA A 100 -4.68 -2.08 5.35
C ALA A 100 -5.93 -1.18 5.42
N ASP A 101 -5.75 0.08 5.81
CA ASP A 101 -6.84 1.05 5.93
C ASP A 101 -7.25 1.64 4.58
N ALA A 102 -6.30 1.79 3.66
CA ALA A 102 -6.52 2.32 2.31
C ALA A 102 -5.59 1.67 1.30
N LEU A 103 -5.91 1.87 0.02
CA LEU A 103 -5.13 1.36 -1.11
C LEU A 103 -4.59 2.53 -1.93
N LEU A 104 -3.35 2.39 -2.41
CA LEU A 104 -2.72 3.31 -3.35
C LEU A 104 -2.50 2.58 -4.67
N ALA A 105 -3.16 3.05 -5.73
CA ALA A 105 -3.01 2.50 -7.07
C ALA A 105 -2.30 3.50 -7.98
N VAL A 106 -1.06 3.19 -8.36
CA VAL A 106 -0.33 3.94 -9.38
C VAL A 106 -0.97 3.73 -10.76
N THR A 107 -0.90 4.75 -11.60
CA THR A 107 -1.28 4.63 -13.01
C THR A 107 -0.50 3.49 -13.67
N PRO A 108 -1.15 2.63 -14.49
CA PRO A 108 -0.44 1.61 -15.25
C PRO A 108 0.73 2.20 -16.01
N TYR A 109 1.91 1.72 -15.68
CA TYR A 109 3.15 2.22 -16.26
C TYR A 109 3.47 1.47 -17.55
N TYR A 110 4.14 2.16 -18.49
CA TYR A 110 4.60 1.63 -19.79
C TYR A 110 3.49 1.38 -20.83
N ASN A 111 2.33 0.88 -20.44
CA ASN A 111 1.29 0.33 -21.33
C ASN A 111 0.45 1.40 -22.08
N LYS A 112 0.65 2.68 -21.89
CA LYS A 112 -0.05 3.78 -22.60
C LYS A 112 -1.56 3.56 -22.74
N ALA A 113 -2.26 3.32 -21.64
CA ALA A 113 -3.70 3.13 -21.64
C ALA A 113 -4.46 4.40 -22.07
N SER A 114 -5.62 4.21 -22.71
CA SER A 114 -6.56 5.30 -22.96
C SER A 114 -7.17 5.84 -21.65
N GLN A 115 -7.79 7.03 -21.68
CA GLN A 115 -8.48 7.58 -20.51
C GLN A 115 -9.62 6.68 -20.01
N GLU A 116 -10.40 6.11 -20.94
CA GLU A 116 -11.45 5.14 -20.62
C GLU A 116 -10.85 3.87 -20.01
N GLY A 117 -9.75 3.36 -20.58
CA GLY A 117 -9.04 2.20 -20.04
C GLY A 117 -8.52 2.46 -18.62
N LEU A 118 -7.98 3.65 -18.32
CA LEU A 118 -7.59 4.04 -16.98
C LEU A 118 -8.76 4.06 -16.01
N ALA A 119 -9.89 4.63 -16.42
CA ALA A 119 -11.11 4.64 -15.59
C ALA A 119 -11.57 3.22 -15.25
N VAL A 120 -11.63 2.33 -16.25
CA VAL A 120 -11.99 0.92 -16.04
C VAL A 120 -11.00 0.22 -15.11
N HIS A 121 -9.70 0.45 -15.30
CA HIS A 121 -8.65 -0.10 -14.43
C HIS A 121 -8.86 0.26 -12.96
N TYR A 122 -9.02 1.55 -12.68
CA TYR A 122 -9.21 2.02 -11.30
C TYR A 122 -10.53 1.55 -10.69
N PHE A 123 -11.63 1.60 -11.45
CA PHE A 123 -12.92 1.08 -10.97
C PHE A 123 -12.87 -0.40 -10.66
N THR A 124 -12.17 -1.19 -11.49
CA THR A 124 -12.01 -2.63 -11.26
C THR A 124 -11.26 -2.92 -9.97
N ILE A 125 -10.17 -2.19 -9.71
CA ILE A 125 -9.40 -2.32 -8.46
C ILE A 125 -10.24 -1.88 -7.27
N ALA A 126 -10.89 -0.72 -7.36
CA ALA A 126 -11.70 -0.16 -6.29
C ALA A 126 -12.86 -1.07 -5.89
N ASN A 127 -13.54 -1.66 -6.87
CA ASN A 127 -14.66 -2.57 -6.63
C ASN A 127 -14.23 -3.97 -6.14
N ALA A 128 -12.94 -4.29 -6.15
CA ALA A 128 -12.44 -5.59 -5.71
C ALA A 128 -12.46 -5.75 -4.18
N THR A 129 -12.60 -4.66 -3.44
CA THR A 129 -12.63 -4.66 -1.98
C THR A 129 -13.80 -3.83 -1.47
N SER A 130 -14.31 -4.17 -0.28
CA SER A 130 -15.35 -3.40 0.42
C SER A 130 -14.79 -2.25 1.27
N ARG A 131 -13.47 -2.08 1.31
CA ARG A 131 -12.84 -1.02 2.09
C ARG A 131 -12.98 0.32 1.38
N SER A 132 -13.11 1.38 2.19
CA SER A 132 -13.43 2.71 1.70
C SER A 132 -12.43 3.16 0.63
N GLU A 133 -12.99 3.47 -0.51
CA GLU A 133 -12.28 3.94 -1.67
C GLU A 133 -12.01 5.43 -1.52
N GLU A 134 -10.77 5.82 -1.29
CA GLU A 134 -10.32 7.12 -1.74
C GLU A 134 -9.89 6.99 -3.21
N ARG A 135 -10.76 7.45 -4.07
CA ARG A 135 -10.46 7.62 -5.48
C ARG A 135 -9.70 8.93 -5.66
N ARG A 136 -8.46 8.84 -6.03
CA ARG A 136 -7.71 9.97 -6.59
C ARG A 136 -6.94 9.52 -7.81
#